data_5e789e29e6be41c59292f06dba2e8a74
#
_entry.id   5e789e29e6be41c59292f06dba2e8a74
#
_cell.length_a   1.000
_cell.length_b   1.000
_cell.length_c   1.000
_cell.angle_alpha   90.00
_cell.angle_beta   90.00
_cell.angle_gamma   90.00
#
_symmetry.space_group_name_H-M   'P 1'
#
loop_
_entity.id
_entity.type
_entity.pdbx_description
1 polymer ?
#
loop_
_entity_poly.entity_id
_entity_poly.type
_entity_poly.pdbx_seq_one_letter_code
_entity_poly.pdbx_strand_id
1 'polypeptide(L)'
;FPMIPFQIPYIILSLLVSFSFYLIILQSFIRKRIQSIQNLQEDVFTLAIGDWNHEITVSDKDEIGRLAQDLNQMRIAFLQTMDNEQQARVANKELISSLSHDLRTPLTTLKGYLEIMNLKRDNIKFRDQYLQKCLDKVEEITYLSNKMFEYSLVFSTEEIIANLPKLKPLAFQYAACR
;
A
#
# COMPACT_ATOMS: atom_id res chain seq x y z
N PHE A 1 28.57 -38.59 -70.10
CA PHE A 1 28.34 -38.13 -68.67
C PHE A 1 29.01 -36.80 -68.43
N PRO A 2 28.38 -35.64 -68.67
CA PRO A 2 28.77 -34.42 -67.99
C PRO A 2 27.56 -33.50 -67.76
N MET A 3 26.57 -33.94 -66.98
CA MET A 3 25.46 -33.03 -66.60
C MET A 3 25.44 -32.67 -65.07
N ILE A 4 26.35 -33.23 -64.32
CA ILE A 4 26.43 -33.03 -62.87
C ILE A 4 26.98 -31.63 -62.47
N PRO A 5 27.93 -30.97 -63.17
CA PRO A 5 28.49 -29.71 -62.67
C PRO A 5 27.54 -28.49 -62.71
N PHE A 6 26.50 -28.50 -63.56
CA PHE A 6 25.58 -27.37 -63.70
C PHE A 6 24.45 -27.34 -62.58
N GLN A 7 24.13 -28.46 -61.97
CA GLN A 7 23.09 -28.52 -60.96
C GLN A 7 23.58 -28.05 -59.56
N ILE A 8 24.87 -28.22 -59.29
CA ILE A 8 25.45 -27.84 -57.96
C ILE A 8 25.27 -26.35 -57.64
N PRO A 9 25.57 -25.38 -58.55
CA PRO A 9 25.43 -23.96 -58.25
C PRO A 9 23.97 -23.55 -58.01
N TYR A 10 22.99 -24.18 -58.68
CA TYR A 10 21.57 -23.91 -58.42
C TYR A 10 21.11 -24.41 -57.08
N ILE A 11 21.59 -25.55 -56.61
CA ILE A 11 21.30 -26.10 -55.27
C ILE A 11 21.90 -25.19 -54.19
N ILE A 12 23.14 -24.76 -54.35
CA ILE A 12 23.81 -23.85 -53.44
C ILE A 12 23.07 -22.52 -53.36
N LEU A 13 22.69 -21.93 -54.49
CA LEU A 13 21.93 -20.68 -54.52
C LEU A 13 20.57 -20.81 -53.83
N SER A 14 19.84 -21.89 -54.08
CA SER A 14 18.56 -22.18 -53.45
C SER A 14 18.69 -22.31 -51.93
N LEU A 15 19.73 -22.98 -51.44
CA LEU A 15 20.01 -23.10 -50.00
C LEU A 15 20.34 -21.75 -49.36
N LEU A 16 21.15 -20.92 -50.05
CA LEU A 16 21.49 -19.57 -49.56
C LEU A 16 20.26 -18.67 -49.48
N VAL A 17 19.39 -18.68 -50.47
CA VAL A 17 18.14 -17.92 -50.47
C VAL A 17 17.21 -18.39 -49.35
N SER A 18 17.02 -19.69 -49.17
CA SER A 18 16.21 -20.27 -48.13
C SER A 18 16.75 -19.92 -46.74
N PHE A 19 18.07 -20.01 -46.57
CA PHE A 19 18.73 -19.66 -45.29
C PHE A 19 18.60 -18.16 -45.00
N SER A 20 18.77 -17.29 -46.00
CA SER A 20 18.57 -15.84 -45.84
C SER A 20 17.14 -15.50 -45.44
N PHE A 21 16.16 -16.14 -46.06
CA PHE A 21 14.75 -15.96 -45.72
C PHE A 21 14.44 -16.41 -44.26
N TYR A 22 14.99 -17.55 -43.86
CA TYR A 22 14.90 -18.02 -42.47
C TYR A 22 15.48 -17.03 -41.48
N LEU A 23 16.67 -16.46 -41.77
CA LEU A 23 17.30 -15.46 -40.90
C LEU A 23 16.46 -14.18 -40.77
N ILE A 24 15.81 -13.72 -41.84
CA ILE A 24 14.94 -12.54 -41.82
C ILE A 24 13.73 -12.77 -40.92
N ILE A 25 13.09 -13.94 -41.02
CA ILE A 25 11.96 -14.30 -40.15
C ILE A 25 12.39 -14.37 -38.67
N LEU A 26 13.52 -15.04 -38.43
CA LEU A 26 14.06 -15.17 -37.07
C LEU A 26 14.39 -13.80 -36.45
N GLN A 27 15.02 -12.93 -37.22
CA GLN A 27 15.35 -11.57 -36.78
C GLN A 27 14.10 -10.73 -36.50
N SER A 28 13.05 -10.85 -37.33
CA SER A 28 11.78 -10.16 -37.12
C SER A 28 11.11 -10.63 -35.81
N PHE A 29 11.12 -11.95 -35.57
CA PHE A 29 10.57 -12.54 -34.36
C PHE A 29 11.31 -12.07 -33.09
N ILE A 30 12.65 -12.10 -33.12
CA ILE A 30 13.48 -11.64 -32.00
C ILE A 30 13.28 -10.15 -31.71
N ARG A 31 13.23 -9.31 -32.75
CA ARG A 31 13.01 -7.87 -32.59
C ARG A 31 11.68 -7.59 -31.89
N LYS A 32 10.61 -8.27 -32.28
CA LYS A 32 9.30 -8.09 -31.62
C LYS A 32 9.36 -8.44 -30.14
N ARG A 33 10.05 -9.52 -29.77
CA ARG A 33 10.23 -9.93 -28.36
C ARG A 33 11.01 -8.91 -27.53
N ILE A 34 12.10 -8.39 -28.10
CA ILE A 34 12.91 -7.37 -27.43
C ILE A 34 12.09 -6.11 -27.20
N GLN A 35 11.26 -5.70 -28.16
CA GLN A 35 10.43 -4.52 -28.05
C GLN A 35 9.36 -4.67 -26.95
N SER A 36 8.72 -5.84 -26.84
CA SER A 36 7.76 -6.12 -25.75
C SER A 36 8.43 -6.02 -24.36
N ILE A 37 9.66 -6.50 -24.21
CA ILE A 37 10.42 -6.39 -22.96
C ILE A 37 10.78 -4.94 -22.66
N GLN A 38 11.20 -4.16 -23.66
CA GLN A 38 11.53 -2.75 -23.49
C GLN A 38 10.30 -1.92 -23.07
N ASN A 39 9.15 -2.16 -23.70
CA ASN A 39 7.91 -1.49 -23.32
C ASN A 39 7.53 -1.82 -21.86
N LEU A 40 7.60 -3.08 -21.47
CA LEU A 40 7.33 -3.50 -20.09
C LEU A 40 8.30 -2.85 -19.09
N GLN A 41 9.58 -2.72 -19.47
CA GLN A 41 10.59 -2.05 -18.65
C GLN A 41 10.25 -0.56 -18.45
N GLU A 42 9.78 0.14 -19.49
CA GLU A 42 9.36 1.54 -19.45
C GLU A 42 8.13 1.72 -18.55
N ASP A 43 7.13 0.84 -18.69
CA ASP A 43 5.93 0.82 -17.83
C ASP A 43 6.32 0.62 -16.35
N VAL A 44 7.19 -0.35 -16.06
CA VAL A 44 7.68 -0.61 -14.69
C VAL A 44 8.48 0.57 -14.15
N PHE A 45 9.29 1.23 -14.98
CA PHE A 45 10.02 2.42 -14.57
C PHE A 45 9.07 3.56 -14.24
N THR A 46 7.99 3.75 -15.00
CA THR A 46 6.94 4.75 -14.73
C THR A 46 6.27 4.51 -13.38
N LEU A 47 5.98 3.25 -13.04
CA LEU A 47 5.49 2.90 -11.69
C LEU A 47 6.53 3.19 -10.61
N ALA A 48 7.82 2.91 -10.86
CA ALA A 48 8.89 3.13 -9.89
C ALA A 48 9.12 4.60 -9.55
N ILE A 49 8.86 5.53 -10.48
CA ILE A 49 8.92 6.98 -10.21
C ILE A 49 7.66 7.53 -9.52
N GLY A 50 6.67 6.66 -9.25
CA GLY A 50 5.49 6.99 -8.44
C GLY A 50 4.21 7.23 -9.21
N ASP A 51 4.18 7.07 -10.52
CA ASP A 51 2.94 7.15 -11.31
C ASP A 51 2.21 5.80 -11.32
N TRP A 52 1.54 5.51 -10.22
CA TRP A 52 0.74 4.30 -10.04
C TRP A 52 -0.57 4.29 -10.82
N ASN A 53 -0.96 5.41 -11.45
CA ASN A 53 -2.14 5.47 -12.32
C ASN A 53 -1.85 4.93 -13.72
N HIS A 54 -0.56 4.89 -14.11
CA HIS A 54 -0.16 4.31 -15.39
C HIS A 54 -0.49 2.81 -15.44
N GLU A 55 -1.23 2.39 -16.46
CA GLU A 55 -1.61 1.01 -16.67
C GLU A 55 -0.58 0.30 -17.54
N ILE A 56 -0.13 -0.88 -17.09
CA ILE A 56 0.84 -1.68 -17.83
C ILE A 56 0.18 -2.27 -19.08
N THR A 57 0.79 -2.01 -20.23
CA THR A 57 0.25 -2.44 -21.53
C THR A 57 0.46 -3.95 -21.72
N VAL A 58 -0.63 -4.70 -21.82
CA VAL A 58 -0.58 -6.14 -22.11
C VAL A 58 -0.63 -6.33 -23.63
N SER A 59 0.52 -6.51 -24.26
CA SER A 59 0.64 -6.58 -25.72
C SER A 59 0.53 -8.00 -26.30
N ASP A 60 1.00 -9.03 -25.62
CA ASP A 60 1.12 -10.38 -26.13
C ASP A 60 0.44 -11.43 -25.22
N LYS A 61 0.02 -12.56 -25.80
CA LYS A 61 -0.57 -13.71 -25.06
C LYS A 61 0.47 -14.75 -24.66
N ASP A 62 1.68 -14.32 -24.44
CA ASP A 62 2.82 -15.16 -24.06
C ASP A 62 3.24 -14.96 -22.60
N GLU A 63 4.41 -15.46 -22.21
CA GLU A 63 4.96 -15.35 -20.86
C GLU A 63 5.17 -13.89 -20.44
N ILE A 64 5.51 -13.01 -21.39
CA ILE A 64 5.70 -11.56 -21.14
C ILE A 64 4.35 -10.90 -20.89
N GLY A 65 3.32 -11.26 -21.67
CA GLY A 65 1.96 -10.79 -21.46
C GLY A 65 1.39 -11.23 -20.10
N ARG A 66 1.69 -12.47 -19.66
CA ARG A 66 1.32 -12.94 -18.31
C ARG A 66 2.02 -12.13 -17.22
N LEU A 67 3.31 -11.88 -17.37
CA LEU A 67 4.08 -11.04 -16.45
C LEU A 67 3.50 -9.62 -16.37
N ALA A 68 3.13 -9.03 -17.49
CA ALA A 68 2.46 -7.73 -17.53
C ALA A 68 1.13 -7.73 -16.78
N GLN A 69 0.33 -8.81 -16.89
CA GLN A 69 -0.91 -8.97 -16.15
C GLN A 69 -0.67 -9.09 -14.63
N ASP A 70 0.30 -9.91 -14.23
CA ASP A 70 0.65 -10.11 -12.82
C ASP A 70 1.13 -8.80 -12.18
N LEU A 71 1.95 -8.02 -12.89
CA LEU A 71 2.39 -6.70 -12.47
C LEU A 71 1.22 -5.70 -12.37
N ASN A 72 0.27 -5.74 -13.28
CA ASN A 72 -0.91 -4.88 -13.23
C ASN A 72 -1.83 -5.23 -12.05
N GLN A 73 -1.99 -6.53 -11.73
CA GLN A 73 -2.68 -6.96 -10.51
C GLN A 73 -1.96 -6.48 -9.24
N MET A 74 -0.63 -6.57 -9.21
CA MET A 74 0.17 -6.03 -8.10
C MET A 74 -0.04 -4.52 -7.95
N ARG A 75 -0.05 -3.77 -9.04
CA ARG A 75 -0.34 -2.33 -9.06
C ARG A 75 -1.71 -2.02 -8.45
N ILE A 76 -2.75 -2.74 -8.88
CA ILE A 76 -4.12 -2.56 -8.36
C ILE A 76 -4.18 -2.86 -6.86
N ALA A 77 -3.58 -3.96 -6.41
CA ALA A 77 -3.52 -4.32 -4.99
C ALA A 77 -2.76 -3.27 -4.17
N PHE A 78 -1.69 -2.70 -4.73
CA PHE A 78 -0.94 -1.62 -4.08
C PHE A 78 -1.77 -0.34 -3.94
N LEU A 79 -2.48 0.09 -4.99
CA LEU A 79 -3.39 1.23 -4.94
C LEU A 79 -4.49 1.06 -3.90
N GLN A 80 -5.10 -0.12 -3.84
CA GLN A 80 -6.11 -0.45 -2.82
C GLN A 80 -5.53 -0.37 -1.40
N THR A 81 -4.31 -0.87 -1.22
CA THR A 81 -3.62 -0.80 0.09
C THR A 81 -3.34 0.65 0.49
N MET A 82 -2.89 1.48 -0.43
CA MET A 82 -2.67 2.92 -0.19
C MET A 82 -3.96 3.65 0.16
N ASP A 83 -5.05 3.38 -0.56
CA ASP A 83 -6.34 3.98 -0.29
C ASP A 83 -6.87 3.59 1.10
N ASN A 84 -6.81 2.31 1.44
CA ASN A 84 -7.19 1.82 2.76
C ASN A 84 -6.34 2.46 3.88
N GLU A 85 -5.03 2.58 3.68
CA GLU A 85 -4.14 3.25 4.64
C GLU A 85 -4.49 4.73 4.80
N GLN A 86 -4.78 5.41 3.70
CA GLN A 86 -5.19 6.81 3.74
C GLN A 86 -6.53 7.00 4.46
N GLN A 87 -7.51 6.14 4.20
CA GLN A 87 -8.80 6.16 4.88
C GLN A 87 -8.64 5.90 6.39
N ALA A 88 -7.82 4.94 6.78
CA ALA A 88 -7.51 4.67 8.19
C ALA A 88 -6.83 5.86 8.87
N ARG A 89 -5.90 6.53 8.19
CA ARG A 89 -5.23 7.74 8.71
C ARG A 89 -6.21 8.91 8.91
N VAL A 90 -7.14 9.12 7.97
CA VAL A 90 -8.18 10.15 8.08
C VAL A 90 -9.11 9.85 9.26
N ALA A 91 -9.62 8.62 9.34
CA ALA A 91 -10.49 8.20 10.43
C ALA A 91 -9.81 8.34 11.82
N ASN A 92 -8.53 7.98 11.92
CA ASN A 92 -7.75 8.15 13.17
C ASN A 92 -7.59 9.63 13.54
N LYS A 93 -7.31 10.50 12.56
CA LYS A 93 -7.19 11.95 12.81
C LYS A 93 -8.52 12.56 13.26
N GLU A 94 -9.63 12.17 12.66
CA GLU A 94 -10.97 12.61 13.05
C GLU A 94 -11.32 12.13 14.47
N LEU A 95 -11.02 10.88 14.79
CA LEU A 95 -11.21 10.31 16.12
C LEU A 95 -10.43 11.10 17.19
N ILE A 96 -9.14 11.33 16.97
CA ILE A 96 -8.28 12.09 17.90
C ILE A 96 -8.83 13.52 18.08
N SER A 97 -9.27 14.15 17.00
CA SER A 97 -9.84 15.51 17.05
C SER A 97 -11.14 15.55 17.87
N SER A 98 -12.05 14.60 17.64
CA SER A 98 -13.31 14.48 18.38
C SER A 98 -13.06 14.23 19.87
N LEU A 99 -12.22 13.25 20.20
CA LEU A 99 -11.86 12.93 21.59
C LEU A 99 -11.19 14.12 22.30
N SER A 100 -10.35 14.88 21.61
CA SER A 100 -9.73 16.08 22.15
C SER A 100 -10.75 17.17 22.46
N HIS A 101 -11.78 17.33 21.62
CA HIS A 101 -12.89 18.24 21.86
C HIS A 101 -13.72 17.79 23.07
N ASP A 102 -14.06 16.51 23.14
CA ASP A 102 -14.90 15.92 24.18
C ASP A 102 -14.19 15.92 25.54
N LEU A 103 -12.87 15.83 25.60
CA LEU A 103 -12.07 16.03 26.82
C LEU A 103 -11.99 17.49 27.24
N ARG A 104 -11.91 18.43 26.31
CA ARG A 104 -11.79 19.86 26.61
C ARG A 104 -13.01 20.39 27.37
N THR A 105 -14.21 19.94 27.03
CA THR A 105 -15.47 20.40 27.67
C THR A 105 -15.54 20.09 29.15
N PRO A 106 -15.38 18.84 29.63
CA PRO A 106 -15.39 18.54 31.05
C PRO A 106 -14.22 19.17 31.81
N LEU A 107 -13.03 19.28 31.19
CA LEU A 107 -11.87 19.96 31.77
C LEU A 107 -12.14 21.44 32.01
N THR A 108 -12.75 22.13 31.03
CA THR A 108 -13.12 23.55 31.20
C THR A 108 -14.17 23.72 32.27
N THR A 109 -15.16 22.82 32.36
CA THR A 109 -16.19 22.83 33.40
C THR A 109 -15.60 22.58 34.78
N LEU A 110 -14.70 21.59 34.90
CA LEU A 110 -13.97 21.29 36.14
C LEU A 110 -13.18 22.49 36.62
N LYS A 111 -12.44 23.15 35.73
CA LYS A 111 -11.71 24.38 36.03
C LYS A 111 -12.64 25.48 36.56
N GLY A 112 -13.80 25.70 35.90
CA GLY A 112 -14.80 26.68 36.40
C GLY A 112 -15.33 26.35 37.79
N TYR A 113 -15.61 25.09 38.11
CA TYR A 113 -16.05 24.69 39.47
C TYR A 113 -14.97 24.97 40.49
N LEU A 114 -13.70 24.68 40.21
CA LEU A 114 -12.59 24.96 41.12
C LEU A 114 -12.39 26.48 41.32
N GLU A 115 -12.54 27.29 40.29
CA GLU A 115 -12.47 28.76 40.38
C GLU A 115 -13.60 29.31 41.28
N ILE A 116 -14.83 28.81 41.10
CA ILE A 116 -15.98 29.19 41.96
C ILE A 116 -15.74 28.78 43.41
N MET A 117 -15.23 27.57 43.68
CA MET A 117 -14.88 27.13 45.05
C MET A 117 -13.81 28.01 45.65
N ASN A 118 -12.83 28.47 44.87
CA ASN A 118 -11.78 29.35 45.34
C ASN A 118 -12.31 30.75 45.75
N LEU A 119 -13.29 31.27 44.98
CA LEU A 119 -13.91 32.58 45.26
C LEU A 119 -14.83 32.54 46.48
N LYS A 120 -15.48 31.41 46.79
CA LYS A 120 -16.46 31.28 47.90
C LYS A 120 -15.94 30.40 49.02
N ARG A 121 -14.71 30.61 49.47
CA ARG A 121 -14.01 29.76 50.47
C ARG A 121 -14.73 29.62 51.81
N ASP A 122 -15.47 30.62 52.22
CA ASP A 122 -16.07 30.68 53.57
C ASP A 122 -17.41 29.95 53.68
N ASN A 123 -17.99 29.48 52.55
CA ASN A 123 -19.26 28.78 52.53
C ASN A 123 -19.06 27.26 52.40
N ILE A 124 -19.06 26.55 53.55
CA ILE A 124 -18.77 25.12 53.63
C ILE A 124 -19.78 24.29 52.81
N LYS A 125 -21.07 24.57 52.92
CA LYS A 125 -22.10 23.82 52.15
C LYS A 125 -21.97 23.97 50.66
N PHE A 126 -21.63 25.16 50.23
CA PHE A 126 -21.41 25.46 48.81
C PHE A 126 -20.17 24.72 48.28
N ARG A 127 -19.09 24.71 49.07
CA ARG A 127 -17.84 24.03 48.73
C ARG A 127 -18.05 22.52 48.56
N ASP A 128 -18.79 21.88 49.51
CA ASP A 128 -19.05 20.44 49.43
C ASP A 128 -19.89 20.06 48.20
N GLN A 129 -20.88 20.89 47.85
CA GLN A 129 -21.68 20.68 46.62
C GLN A 129 -20.85 20.77 45.35
N TYR A 130 -19.92 21.73 45.23
CA TYR A 130 -19.07 21.88 44.07
C TYR A 130 -17.96 20.84 44.04
N LEU A 131 -17.47 20.38 45.18
CA LEU A 131 -16.53 19.28 45.29
C LEU A 131 -17.10 18.00 44.64
N GLN A 132 -18.38 17.67 44.97
CA GLN A 132 -19.04 16.52 44.32
C GLN A 132 -19.13 16.69 42.83
N LYS A 133 -19.48 17.86 42.28
CA LYS A 133 -19.51 18.14 40.88
C LYS A 133 -18.12 18.03 40.23
N CYS A 134 -17.06 18.38 40.96
CA CYS A 134 -15.69 18.17 40.48
C CYS A 134 -15.34 16.68 40.35
N LEU A 135 -15.72 15.87 41.34
CA LEU A 135 -15.51 14.41 41.31
C LEU A 135 -16.24 13.77 40.14
N ASP A 136 -17.52 14.13 39.93
CA ASP A 136 -18.31 13.64 38.79
C ASP A 136 -17.61 13.96 37.45
N LYS A 137 -17.00 15.15 37.31
CA LYS A 137 -16.25 15.53 36.10
C LYS A 137 -14.93 14.81 35.97
N VAL A 138 -14.26 14.46 37.05
CA VAL A 138 -13.05 13.62 37.03
C VAL A 138 -13.38 12.21 36.53
N GLU A 139 -14.50 11.63 36.99
CA GLU A 139 -14.96 10.32 36.53
C GLU A 139 -15.27 10.32 35.01
N GLU A 140 -15.96 11.37 34.53
CA GLU A 140 -16.24 11.55 33.11
C GLU A 140 -14.94 11.64 32.25
N ILE A 141 -13.95 12.41 32.70
CA ILE A 141 -12.64 12.54 32.06
C ILE A 141 -11.91 11.19 32.05
N THR A 142 -11.95 10.47 33.20
CA THR A 142 -11.32 9.15 33.30
C THR A 142 -11.95 8.14 32.34
N TYR A 143 -13.28 8.14 32.22
CA TYR A 143 -14.00 7.30 31.28
C TYR A 143 -13.59 7.60 29.81
N LEU A 144 -13.55 8.88 29.42
CA LEU A 144 -13.14 9.31 28.08
C LEU A 144 -11.68 8.94 27.78
N SER A 145 -10.79 9.11 28.80
CA SER A 145 -9.38 8.71 28.67
C SER A 145 -9.21 7.20 28.45
N ASN A 146 -9.96 6.38 29.23
CA ASN A 146 -9.92 4.92 29.06
C ASN A 146 -10.44 4.49 27.68
N LYS A 147 -11.51 5.12 27.19
CA LYS A 147 -11.98 4.90 25.81
C LYS A 147 -10.91 5.24 24.78
N MET A 148 -10.23 6.36 24.92
CA MET A 148 -9.14 6.74 24.03
C MET A 148 -8.01 5.69 24.01
N PHE A 149 -7.69 5.14 25.18
CA PHE A 149 -6.68 4.07 25.30
C PHE A 149 -7.14 2.78 24.61
N GLU A 150 -8.38 2.35 24.80
CA GLU A 150 -8.95 1.18 24.12
C GLU A 150 -8.90 1.33 22.60
N TYR A 151 -9.29 2.48 22.06
CA TYR A 151 -9.18 2.75 20.62
C TYR A 151 -7.74 2.68 20.12
N SER A 152 -6.79 3.25 20.86
CA SER A 152 -5.37 3.22 20.47
C SER A 152 -4.81 1.79 20.41
N LEU A 153 -5.25 0.89 21.29
CA LEU A 153 -4.86 -0.51 21.28
C LEU A 153 -5.44 -1.27 20.08
N VAL A 154 -6.69 -1.01 19.72
CA VAL A 154 -7.32 -1.66 18.55
C VAL A 154 -6.56 -1.29 17.28
N PHE A 155 -6.27 -0.01 17.05
CA PHE A 155 -5.52 0.44 15.87
C PHE A 155 -4.10 -0.11 15.84
N SER A 156 -3.39 -0.17 16.95
CA SER A 156 -2.04 -0.75 17.01
C SER A 156 -2.05 -2.25 16.75
N THR A 157 -3.08 -2.97 17.16
CA THR A 157 -3.23 -4.42 16.93
C THR A 157 -3.56 -4.73 15.47
N GLU A 158 -4.42 -3.93 14.83
CA GLU A 158 -4.72 -4.06 13.39
C GLU A 158 -3.49 -3.81 12.53
N GLU A 159 -2.67 -2.83 12.87
CA GLU A 159 -1.40 -2.55 12.19
C GLU A 159 -0.40 -3.70 12.32
N ILE A 160 -0.32 -4.34 13.48
CA ILE A 160 0.52 -5.52 13.71
C ILE A 160 -0.01 -6.71 12.89
N ILE A 161 -1.32 -6.97 12.90
CA ILE A 161 -1.93 -8.08 12.14
C ILE A 161 -1.81 -7.86 10.64
N ALA A 162 -1.99 -6.65 10.14
CA ALA A 162 -1.82 -6.29 8.73
C ALA A 162 -0.37 -6.47 8.24
N ASN A 163 0.62 -6.31 9.13
CA ASN A 163 2.04 -6.50 8.81
C ASN A 163 2.54 -7.94 9.00
N LEU A 164 1.82 -8.79 9.73
CA LEU A 164 2.19 -10.21 9.95
C LEU A 164 2.35 -11.03 8.63
N PRO A 165 1.48 -10.93 7.61
CA PRO A 165 1.67 -11.64 6.35
C PRO A 165 2.88 -11.16 5.54
N LYS A 166 3.35 -9.94 5.74
CA LYS A 166 4.56 -9.40 5.09
C LYS A 166 5.86 -9.98 5.66
N LEU A 167 5.84 -10.51 6.88
CA LEU A 167 6.99 -11.12 7.55
C LEU A 167 7.12 -12.64 7.30
N LYS A 168 6.04 -13.34 6.94
CA LYS A 168 6.07 -14.79 6.67
C LYS A 168 6.99 -15.22 5.52
N PRO A 169 7.06 -14.53 4.37
CA PRO A 169 7.96 -14.94 3.29
C PRO A 169 9.44 -14.81 3.66
N LEU A 170 9.81 -13.82 4.46
CA LEU A 170 11.20 -13.60 4.89
C LEU A 170 11.67 -14.66 5.91
N ALA A 171 10.80 -15.06 6.84
CA ALA A 171 11.12 -16.09 7.82
C ALA A 171 11.32 -17.49 7.19
N PHE A 172 10.56 -17.82 6.12
CA PHE A 172 10.71 -19.08 5.40
C PHE A 172 12.00 -19.14 4.57
N GLN A 173 12.46 -18.01 4.04
CA GLN A 173 13.68 -17.92 3.25
C GLN A 173 14.96 -18.09 4.10
N TYR A 174 14.93 -17.65 5.36
CA TYR A 174 16.02 -17.85 6.31
C TYR A 174 16.06 -19.28 6.91
N ALA A 175 14.94 -19.98 6.98
CA ALA A 175 14.88 -21.35 7.47
C ALA A 175 15.32 -22.40 6.43
N ALA A 176 15.29 -22.08 5.13
CA ALA A 176 15.72 -22.96 4.04
C ALA A 176 17.23 -22.89 3.73
N CYS A 177 17.98 -21.98 4.37
CA CYS A 177 19.44 -21.81 4.23
C CYS A 177 20.23 -22.38 5.41
N ARG A 178 19.65 -23.25 6.21
CA ARG A 178 20.33 -23.99 7.30
C ARG A 178 20.15 -25.51 7.09
#